data_3de7bcb00bca82736457a68b89993215
#
_entry.id   3de7bcb00bca82736457a68b89993215
#
_cell.length_a   1.000
_cell.length_b   1.000
_cell.length_c   1.000
_cell.angle_alpha   90.00
_cell.angle_beta   90.00
_cell.angle_gamma   90.00
#
_symmetry.space_group_name_H-M   'P 1'
#
loop_
_entity.id
_entity.type
_entity.pdbx_description
1 polymer ?
#
loop_
_entity_poly.entity_id
_entity_poly.type
_entity_poly.pdbx_seq_one_letter_code
_entity_poly.pdbx_strand_id
1 'polypeptide(L)'
;DATSNLDPTISTLVGGGNAFVLADSRTEAGMTEIFGAETLPAAVLYTRDDFIAENPKTTQALVNALYKALRWLETATPEDVVATVPEEYYQGNPAIYAEAVKNSLPTYSRTGLVTEEGEKAAMELLSFDPEIASAKVDLAATFDPTFVEAAGKN
;
A
#
# COMPACT_ATOMS: atom_id res chain seq x y z
N ASP A 1 10.63 18.24 17.68
CA ASP A 1 9.41 18.10 16.86
C ASP A 1 9.40 16.72 16.22
N ALA A 2 8.23 16.21 15.87
CA ALA A 2 8.04 14.93 15.20
C ALA A 2 7.21 15.13 13.92
N THR A 3 7.39 14.25 12.95
CA THR A 3 6.61 14.21 11.71
C THR A 3 6.25 12.76 11.38
N SER A 4 5.07 12.55 10.80
CA SER A 4 4.66 11.30 10.17
C SER A 4 4.73 11.50 8.67
N ASN A 5 5.40 10.63 7.95
CA ASN A 5 5.58 10.76 6.50
C ASN A 5 5.82 9.40 5.84
N LEU A 6 5.87 9.42 4.51
CA LEU A 6 6.16 8.28 3.65
C LEU A 6 7.52 8.49 2.97
N ASP A 7 8.08 7.43 2.40
CA ASP A 7 9.22 7.55 1.49
C ASP A 7 8.80 8.25 0.16
N PRO A 8 9.69 9.02 -0.45
CA PRO A 8 11.12 9.19 -0.14
C PRO A 8 11.44 10.24 0.94
N THR A 9 10.46 10.89 1.55
CA THR A 9 10.70 11.96 2.55
C THR A 9 11.45 11.42 3.77
N ILE A 10 11.06 10.24 4.28
CA ILE A 10 11.73 9.59 5.42
C ILE A 10 13.20 9.34 5.09
N SER A 11 13.49 8.68 3.96
CA SER A 11 14.85 8.38 3.53
C SER A 11 15.70 9.66 3.34
N THR A 12 15.10 10.73 2.86
CA THR A 12 15.77 12.03 2.70
C THR A 12 16.14 12.64 4.06
N LEU A 13 15.21 12.66 5.01
CA LEU A 13 15.44 13.25 6.34
C LEU A 13 16.47 12.46 7.15
N VAL A 14 16.35 11.13 7.14
CA VAL A 14 17.25 10.22 7.86
C VAL A 14 18.63 10.20 7.22
N GLY A 15 18.70 10.08 5.89
CA GLY A 15 19.96 10.11 5.15
C GLY A 15 20.72 11.43 5.26
N GLY A 16 20.01 12.54 5.45
CA GLY A 16 20.58 13.86 5.72
C GLY A 16 21.02 14.07 7.18
N GLY A 17 20.81 13.08 8.07
CA GLY A 17 21.17 13.19 9.49
C GLY A 17 20.28 14.15 10.30
N ASN A 18 19.13 14.58 9.73
CA ASN A 18 18.23 15.55 10.35
C ASN A 18 17.12 14.91 11.18
N ALA A 19 16.93 13.59 11.07
CA ALA A 19 15.92 12.85 11.79
C ALA A 19 16.35 11.40 12.08
N PHE A 20 15.67 10.77 13.01
CA PHE A 20 15.72 9.32 13.22
C PHE A 20 14.31 8.76 13.24
N VAL A 21 14.17 7.48 12.90
CA VAL A 21 12.88 6.79 12.90
C VAL A 21 12.53 6.41 14.33
N LEU A 22 11.40 6.91 14.84
CA LEU A 22 10.87 6.57 16.16
C LEU A 22 10.01 5.31 16.11
N ALA A 23 9.17 5.20 15.08
CA ALA A 23 8.28 4.07 14.82
C ALA A 23 8.27 3.78 13.31
N ASP A 24 8.43 2.53 12.91
CA ASP A 24 8.57 2.13 11.50
C ASP A 24 7.53 1.07 11.12
N SER A 25 6.52 1.48 10.37
CA SER A 25 5.47 0.59 9.86
C SER A 25 5.81 -0.07 8.51
N ARG A 26 7.05 0.00 8.03
CA ARG A 26 7.50 -0.63 6.79
C ARG A 26 7.92 -2.09 6.97
N THR A 27 7.83 -2.62 8.17
CA THR A 27 8.12 -4.02 8.51
C THR A 27 6.93 -4.67 9.20
N GLU A 28 6.76 -5.99 9.04
CA GLU A 28 5.70 -6.76 9.72
C GLU A 28 5.76 -6.59 11.25
N ALA A 29 6.97 -6.61 11.83
CA ALA A 29 7.16 -6.41 13.26
C ALA A 29 6.72 -5.00 13.71
N GLY A 30 7.08 -3.96 12.95
CA GLY A 30 6.68 -2.59 13.23
C GLY A 30 5.17 -2.37 13.03
N MET A 31 4.59 -2.99 12.02
CA MET A 31 3.14 -2.99 11.80
C MET A 31 2.41 -3.61 12.99
N THR A 32 2.85 -4.78 13.44
CA THR A 32 2.26 -5.47 14.60
C THR A 32 2.41 -4.65 15.89
N GLU A 33 3.58 -4.02 16.10
CA GLU A 33 3.82 -3.19 17.28
C GLU A 33 2.92 -1.94 17.31
N ILE A 34 2.72 -1.30 16.15
CA ILE A 34 2.00 -0.02 16.06
C ILE A 34 0.49 -0.23 15.93
N PHE A 35 0.06 -1.19 15.12
CA PHE A 35 -1.35 -1.38 14.71
C PHE A 35 -1.96 -2.70 15.16
N GLY A 36 -1.18 -3.58 15.80
CA GLY A 36 -1.67 -4.90 16.24
C GLY A 36 -1.92 -5.91 15.11
N ALA A 37 -1.50 -5.61 13.89
CA ALA A 37 -1.69 -6.44 12.71
C ALA A 37 -0.45 -6.43 11.82
N GLU A 38 -0.15 -7.52 11.13
CA GLU A 38 1.00 -7.62 10.22
C GLU A 38 0.80 -6.78 8.94
N THR A 39 -0.45 -6.53 8.57
CA THR A 39 -0.81 -5.76 7.37
C THR A 39 -1.88 -4.73 7.67
N LEU A 40 -1.79 -3.57 7.01
CA LEU A 40 -2.81 -2.54 7.00
C LEU A 40 -3.06 -2.11 5.56
N PRO A 41 -4.28 -2.24 5.00
CA PRO A 41 -4.57 -1.80 3.65
C PRO A 41 -4.58 -0.27 3.59
N ALA A 42 -3.48 0.32 3.09
CA ALA A 42 -3.31 1.77 2.99
C ALA A 42 -3.46 2.28 1.55
N ALA A 43 -2.86 1.59 0.57
CA ALA A 43 -2.96 1.94 -0.83
C ALA A 43 -3.79 0.87 -1.56
N VAL A 44 -5.02 1.21 -1.89
CA VAL A 44 -5.99 0.29 -2.51
C VAL A 44 -6.61 0.91 -3.76
N LEU A 45 -7.02 0.06 -4.71
CA LEU A 45 -7.91 0.48 -5.78
C LEU A 45 -9.34 0.48 -5.24
N TYR A 46 -10.01 1.62 -5.28
CA TYR A 46 -11.39 1.72 -4.84
C TYR A 46 -12.27 2.38 -5.91
N THR A 47 -13.53 2.00 -5.94
CA THR A 47 -14.54 2.60 -6.80
C THR A 47 -15.93 2.33 -6.22
N ARG A 48 -16.97 2.79 -6.91
CA ARG A 48 -18.36 2.59 -6.51
C ARG A 48 -18.90 1.29 -7.11
N ASP A 49 -19.85 0.66 -6.43
CA ASP A 49 -20.49 -0.58 -6.88
C ASP A 49 -21.19 -0.45 -8.23
N ASP A 50 -21.85 0.70 -8.47
CA ASP A 50 -22.48 0.99 -9.75
C ASP A 50 -21.45 1.03 -10.91
N PHE A 51 -20.26 1.61 -10.67
CA PHE A 51 -19.18 1.59 -11.67
C PHE A 51 -18.71 0.16 -11.98
N ILE A 52 -18.55 -0.68 -10.95
CA ILE A 52 -18.17 -2.08 -11.14
C ILE A 52 -19.22 -2.81 -11.98
N ALA A 53 -20.50 -2.64 -11.64
CA ALA A 53 -21.61 -3.29 -12.33
C ALA A 53 -21.71 -2.85 -13.81
N GLU A 54 -21.51 -1.57 -14.09
CA GLU A 54 -21.59 -1.02 -15.44
C GLU A 54 -20.32 -1.26 -16.27
N ASN A 55 -19.15 -1.40 -15.61
CA ASN A 55 -17.84 -1.46 -16.26
C ASN A 55 -16.96 -2.63 -15.79
N PRO A 56 -17.47 -3.88 -15.74
CA PRO A 56 -16.72 -5.01 -15.17
C PRO A 56 -15.43 -5.31 -15.94
N LYS A 57 -15.40 -5.10 -17.25
CA LYS A 57 -14.19 -5.31 -18.06
C LYS A 57 -13.11 -4.26 -17.77
N THR A 58 -13.49 -3.01 -17.55
CA THR A 58 -12.56 -1.93 -17.18
C THR A 58 -12.01 -2.19 -15.78
N THR A 59 -12.86 -2.56 -14.84
CA THR A 59 -12.46 -2.93 -13.47
C THR A 59 -11.46 -4.08 -13.50
N GLN A 60 -11.74 -5.16 -14.25
CA GLN A 60 -10.82 -6.28 -14.40
C GLN A 60 -9.49 -5.87 -15.04
N ALA A 61 -9.51 -4.99 -16.04
CA ALA A 61 -8.28 -4.53 -16.69
C ALA A 61 -7.40 -3.71 -15.75
N LEU A 62 -7.99 -2.85 -14.91
CA LEU A 62 -7.28 -2.10 -13.88
C LEU A 62 -6.66 -3.03 -12.83
N VAL A 63 -7.43 -3.98 -12.32
CA VAL A 63 -6.93 -4.96 -11.36
C VAL A 63 -5.82 -5.82 -11.96
N ASN A 64 -5.96 -6.28 -13.21
CA ASN A 64 -4.90 -7.04 -13.90
C ASN A 64 -3.61 -6.24 -14.02
N ALA A 65 -3.69 -4.93 -14.31
CA ALA A 65 -2.51 -4.08 -14.42
C ALA A 65 -1.78 -3.94 -13.08
N LEU A 66 -2.52 -3.69 -11.98
CA LEU A 66 -1.96 -3.60 -10.64
C LEU A 66 -1.39 -4.95 -10.18
N TYR A 67 -2.13 -6.05 -10.39
CA TYR A 67 -1.67 -7.39 -10.05
C TYR A 67 -0.37 -7.75 -10.78
N LYS A 68 -0.29 -7.44 -12.08
CA LYS A 68 0.93 -7.63 -12.87
C LYS A 68 2.11 -6.81 -12.33
N ALA A 69 1.86 -5.57 -11.91
CA ALA A 69 2.88 -4.74 -11.29
C ALA A 69 3.37 -5.32 -9.95
N LEU A 70 2.46 -5.80 -9.10
CA LEU A 70 2.81 -6.46 -7.83
C LEU A 70 3.67 -7.72 -8.09
N ARG A 71 3.31 -8.54 -9.09
CA ARG A 71 4.10 -9.72 -9.46
C ARG A 71 5.50 -9.35 -9.98
N TRP A 72 5.60 -8.28 -10.76
CA TRP A 72 6.88 -7.78 -11.23
C TRP A 72 7.77 -7.29 -10.07
N LEU A 73 7.19 -6.59 -9.09
CA LEU A 73 7.90 -6.08 -7.92
C LEU A 73 8.49 -7.19 -7.02
N GLU A 74 8.02 -8.44 -7.13
CA GLU A 74 8.62 -9.56 -6.38
C GLU A 74 10.06 -9.89 -6.79
N THR A 75 10.42 -9.56 -8.03
CA THR A 75 11.73 -9.87 -8.60
C THR A 75 12.51 -8.62 -9.04
N ALA A 76 11.84 -7.48 -9.12
CA ALA A 76 12.47 -6.22 -9.52
C ALA A 76 13.44 -5.72 -8.45
N THR A 77 14.58 -5.23 -8.91
CA THR A 77 15.52 -4.49 -8.07
C THR A 77 15.05 -3.03 -7.90
N PRO A 78 15.51 -2.31 -6.86
CA PRO A 78 15.24 -0.89 -6.75
C PRO A 78 15.67 -0.09 -8.00
N GLU A 79 16.76 -0.48 -8.64
CA GLU A 79 17.27 0.13 -9.87
C GLU A 79 16.33 -0.11 -11.06
N ASP A 80 15.71 -1.29 -11.16
CA ASP A 80 14.71 -1.58 -12.19
C ASP A 80 13.47 -0.69 -12.01
N VAL A 81 13.06 -0.44 -10.76
CA VAL A 81 11.95 0.46 -10.47
C VAL A 81 12.31 1.89 -10.87
N VAL A 82 13.50 2.38 -10.49
CA VAL A 82 13.99 3.72 -10.88
C VAL A 82 14.00 3.88 -12.40
N ALA A 83 14.46 2.85 -13.12
CA ALA A 83 14.50 2.89 -14.59
C ALA A 83 13.12 2.88 -15.28
N THR A 84 12.08 2.47 -14.55
CA THR A 84 10.71 2.32 -15.07
C THR A 84 9.86 3.56 -14.81
N VAL A 85 10.07 4.27 -13.68
CA VAL A 85 9.28 5.44 -13.31
C VAL A 85 9.77 6.71 -14.02
N PRO A 86 8.88 7.67 -14.33
CA PRO A 86 9.26 8.97 -14.85
C PRO A 86 10.20 9.74 -13.90
N GLU A 87 11.08 10.56 -14.48
CA GLU A 87 12.13 11.30 -13.73
C GLU A 87 11.57 12.17 -12.60
N GLU A 88 10.38 12.72 -12.78
CA GLU A 88 9.69 13.55 -11.79
C GLU A 88 9.47 12.85 -10.44
N TYR A 89 9.42 11.51 -10.42
CA TYR A 89 9.21 10.74 -9.18
C TYR A 89 10.44 10.70 -8.28
N TYR A 90 11.65 10.75 -8.83
CA TYR A 90 12.87 10.75 -8.02
C TYR A 90 13.52 12.13 -7.84
N GLN A 91 12.85 13.21 -8.32
CA GLN A 91 13.21 14.61 -8.03
C GLN A 91 14.71 14.91 -8.19
N GLY A 92 15.34 14.35 -9.21
CA GLY A 92 16.77 14.53 -9.49
C GLY A 92 17.71 13.72 -8.59
N ASN A 93 17.20 12.88 -7.69
CA ASN A 93 18.04 12.01 -6.84
C ASN A 93 17.63 10.53 -6.92
N PRO A 94 18.02 9.82 -8.00
CA PRO A 94 17.67 8.43 -8.19
C PRO A 94 18.22 7.50 -7.10
N ALA A 95 19.34 7.85 -6.44
CA ALA A 95 19.91 7.02 -5.38
C ALA A 95 19.06 7.04 -4.11
N ILE A 96 18.54 8.19 -3.70
CA ILE A 96 17.61 8.29 -2.56
C ILE A 96 16.30 7.57 -2.90
N TYR A 97 15.83 7.70 -4.14
CA TYR A 97 14.61 7.00 -4.57
C TYR A 97 14.79 5.48 -4.59
N ALA A 98 15.94 4.98 -5.04
CA ALA A 98 16.25 3.55 -4.99
C ALA A 98 16.27 3.02 -3.54
N GLU A 99 16.86 3.77 -2.60
CA GLU A 99 16.84 3.40 -1.19
C GLU A 99 15.40 3.42 -0.61
N ALA A 100 14.61 4.41 -0.97
CA ALA A 100 13.20 4.50 -0.59
C ALA A 100 12.39 3.29 -1.15
N VAL A 101 12.61 2.92 -2.40
CA VAL A 101 11.99 1.73 -3.01
C VAL A 101 12.39 0.47 -2.24
N LYS A 102 13.68 0.28 -1.97
CA LYS A 102 14.19 -0.87 -1.20
C LYS A 102 13.51 -1.00 0.15
N ASN A 103 13.34 0.11 0.87
CA ASN A 103 12.68 0.14 2.17
C ASN A 103 11.16 -0.13 2.07
N SER A 104 10.54 0.21 0.95
CA SER A 104 9.10 0.06 0.73
C SER A 104 8.70 -1.29 0.10
N LEU A 105 9.61 -1.97 -0.61
CA LEU A 105 9.32 -3.25 -1.27
C LEU A 105 8.66 -4.29 -0.35
N PRO A 106 9.06 -4.45 0.94
CA PRO A 106 8.42 -5.40 1.84
C PRO A 106 6.95 -5.08 2.15
N THR A 107 6.52 -3.83 1.98
CA THR A 107 5.14 -3.40 2.31
C THR A 107 4.12 -3.72 1.22
N TYR A 108 4.57 -4.03 0.00
CA TYR A 108 3.66 -4.35 -1.10
C TYR A 108 3.06 -5.75 -0.93
N SER A 109 1.74 -5.85 -1.13
CA SER A 109 1.02 -7.12 -1.08
C SER A 109 1.58 -8.12 -2.10
N ARG A 110 1.80 -9.35 -1.67
CA ARG A 110 2.21 -10.45 -2.57
C ARG A 110 1.02 -11.08 -3.30
N THR A 111 -0.17 -10.90 -2.79
CA THR A 111 -1.39 -11.50 -3.34
C THR A 111 -2.32 -10.51 -4.00
N GLY A 112 -2.22 -9.22 -3.64
CA GLY A 112 -3.18 -8.19 -4.00
C GLY A 112 -4.48 -8.26 -3.21
N LEU A 113 -4.62 -9.24 -2.30
CA LEU A 113 -5.78 -9.40 -1.43
C LEU A 113 -5.60 -8.58 -0.15
N VAL A 114 -6.71 -8.12 0.39
CA VAL A 114 -6.79 -7.57 1.74
C VAL A 114 -7.09 -8.74 2.69
N THR A 115 -6.41 -8.79 3.83
CA THR A 115 -6.63 -9.81 4.85
C THR A 115 -7.72 -9.38 5.82
N GLU A 116 -8.47 -10.33 6.37
CA GLU A 116 -9.50 -10.06 7.40
C GLU A 116 -8.89 -9.34 8.62
N GLU A 117 -7.65 -9.67 9.00
CA GLU A 117 -6.90 -9.00 10.06
C GLU A 117 -6.60 -7.55 9.70
N GLY A 118 -6.14 -7.28 8.46
CA GLY A 118 -5.90 -5.94 7.96
C GLY A 118 -7.15 -5.08 7.89
N GLU A 119 -8.29 -5.66 7.49
CA GLU A 119 -9.60 -4.97 7.50
C GLU A 119 -9.99 -4.54 8.91
N LYS A 120 -9.86 -5.44 9.89
CA LYS A 120 -10.15 -5.15 11.29
C LYS A 120 -9.24 -4.07 11.85
N ALA A 121 -7.93 -4.15 11.60
CA ALA A 121 -6.96 -3.16 12.04
C ALA A 121 -7.24 -1.77 11.42
N ALA A 122 -7.60 -1.73 10.14
CA ALA A 122 -8.00 -0.50 9.47
C ALA A 122 -9.26 0.12 10.10
N MET A 123 -10.27 -0.71 10.41
CA MET A 123 -11.49 -0.24 11.05
C MET A 123 -11.23 0.25 12.47
N GLU A 124 -10.37 -0.43 13.23
CA GLU A 124 -9.97 0.00 14.57
C GLU A 124 -9.27 1.37 14.52
N LEU A 125 -8.32 1.54 13.60
CA LEU A 125 -7.65 2.83 13.38
C LEU A 125 -8.64 3.93 13.00
N LEU A 126 -9.54 3.67 12.07
CA LEU A 126 -10.54 4.64 11.61
C LEU A 126 -11.58 4.96 12.69
N SER A 127 -11.82 4.07 13.66
CA SER A 127 -12.77 4.28 14.75
C SER A 127 -12.36 5.34 15.78
N PHE A 128 -11.14 5.90 15.68
CA PHE A 128 -10.79 7.13 16.40
C PHE A 128 -11.59 8.33 15.92
N ASP A 129 -12.15 8.28 14.71
CA ASP A 129 -13.15 9.26 14.24
C ASP A 129 -14.54 8.85 14.77
N PRO A 130 -15.22 9.72 15.56
CA PRO A 130 -16.53 9.41 16.14
C PRO A 130 -17.63 9.11 15.11
N GLU A 131 -17.56 9.71 13.92
CA GLU A 131 -18.54 9.45 12.85
C GLU A 131 -18.36 8.02 12.33
N ILE A 132 -17.13 7.59 12.10
CA ILE A 132 -16.80 6.23 11.64
C ILE A 132 -17.08 5.21 12.75
N ALA A 133 -16.72 5.52 14.00
CA ALA A 133 -17.00 4.65 15.15
C ALA A 133 -18.51 4.35 15.32
N SER A 134 -19.36 5.32 14.98
CA SER A 134 -20.81 5.16 15.04
C SER A 134 -21.42 4.48 13.81
N ALA A 135 -20.67 4.37 12.72
CA ALA A 135 -21.12 3.76 11.49
C ALA A 135 -21.19 2.23 11.64
N LYS A 136 -22.27 1.64 11.12
CA LYS A 136 -22.42 0.17 11.03
C LYS A 136 -21.81 -0.30 9.72
N VAL A 137 -20.48 -0.36 9.66
CA VAL A 137 -19.75 -0.81 8.47
C VAL A 137 -19.80 -2.34 8.42
N ASP A 138 -20.28 -2.90 7.31
CA ASP A 138 -20.12 -4.31 7.00
C ASP A 138 -18.77 -4.52 6.30
N LEU A 139 -17.77 -4.95 7.05
CA LEU A 139 -16.41 -5.14 6.53
C LEU A 139 -16.39 -6.14 5.36
N ALA A 140 -17.18 -7.21 5.42
CA ALA A 140 -17.24 -8.20 4.36
C ALA A 140 -17.77 -7.63 3.02
N ALA A 141 -18.46 -6.49 3.05
CA ALA A 141 -18.96 -5.80 1.86
C ALA A 141 -18.03 -4.69 1.36
N THR A 142 -16.91 -4.42 2.05
CA THR A 142 -15.99 -3.33 1.67
C THR A 142 -14.92 -3.76 0.67
N PHE A 143 -14.67 -5.06 0.51
CA PHE A 143 -13.67 -5.61 -0.40
C PHE A 143 -14.26 -6.66 -1.33
N ASP A 144 -13.96 -6.54 -2.62
CA ASP A 144 -14.34 -7.55 -3.62
C ASP A 144 -13.07 -8.28 -4.12
N PRO A 145 -12.81 -9.51 -3.66
CA PRO A 145 -11.64 -10.28 -4.06
C PRO A 145 -11.75 -10.90 -5.47
N THR A 146 -12.95 -10.93 -6.07
CA THR A 146 -13.22 -11.71 -7.29
C THR A 146 -12.35 -11.30 -8.47
N PHE A 147 -12.08 -10.01 -8.63
CA PHE A 147 -11.24 -9.49 -9.71
C PHE A 147 -9.76 -9.85 -9.53
N VAL A 148 -9.25 -9.83 -8.30
CA VAL A 148 -7.86 -10.25 -7.99
C VAL A 148 -7.70 -11.75 -8.20
N GLU A 149 -8.65 -12.54 -7.74
CA GLU A 149 -8.66 -14.00 -7.95
C GLU A 149 -8.71 -14.37 -9.43
N ALA A 150 -9.44 -13.60 -10.24
CA ALA A 150 -9.47 -13.78 -11.68
C ALA A 150 -8.14 -13.37 -12.35
N ALA A 151 -7.47 -12.32 -11.86
CA ALA A 151 -6.16 -11.89 -12.35
C ALA A 151 -5.07 -12.95 -12.10
N GLY A 152 -5.10 -13.64 -10.95
CA GLY A 152 -4.16 -14.69 -10.60
C GLY A 152 -4.27 -15.99 -11.40
N LYS A 153 -5.34 -16.16 -12.19
CA LYS A 153 -5.58 -17.35 -13.02
C LYS A 153 -5.11 -17.19 -14.47
N ASN A 154 -4.70 -15.99 -14.87
CA ASN A 154 -4.21 -15.63 -16.21
C ASN A 154 -2.70 -15.41 -16.19
#